data_fefab1ca46e3b8485349d9993875c517
#
_entry.id   fefab1ca46e3b8485349d9993875c517
#
_cell.length_a   1.000
_cell.length_b   1.000
_cell.length_c   1.000
_cell.angle_alpha   90.00
_cell.angle_beta   90.00
_cell.angle_gamma   90.00
#
_symmetry.space_group_name_H-M   'P 1'
#
loop_
_entity.id
_entity.type
_entity.pdbx_description
1 polymer ?
#
loop_
_entity_poly.entity_id
_entity_poly.type
_entity_poly.pdbx_seq_one_letter_code
_entity_poly.pdbx_strand_id
1 'polypeptide(L)'
;MSSNTASGSAPTTETERLESRYPVLAALSPPAHARLLQSAHWMRVPAGAMLFDDRQACEGFPFVVEGTVRVSKCAPSGRELPLYRVGPGETCIISSSCLLGHEDYNARGVTESDTLLMLLPKAVFDEMMAERPFRDFVFHLFAERIADLMQLIEEVAFRKLDQRLAALLLGKGRLLHVTHQQLAD
;
A
#
# COMPACT_ATOMS: atom_id res chain seq x y z
N MET A 1 -37.89 -28.67 3.44
CA MET A 1 -38.13 -27.29 3.84
C MET A 1 -37.15 -26.99 4.96
N SER A 2 -36.04 -26.38 4.66
CA SER A 2 -35.11 -25.88 5.66
C SER A 2 -34.43 -24.66 5.09
N SER A 3 -34.80 -23.55 5.63
CA SER A 3 -34.39 -22.20 5.31
C SER A 3 -32.91 -21.99 5.64
N ASN A 4 -32.17 -21.64 4.63
CA ASN A 4 -30.79 -21.18 4.73
C ASN A 4 -30.80 -19.73 5.19
N THR A 5 -30.56 -19.49 6.47
CA THR A 5 -30.27 -18.19 7.02
C THR A 5 -28.79 -17.93 6.86
N ALA A 6 -28.41 -17.29 5.75
CA ALA A 6 -27.10 -16.67 5.61
C ALA A 6 -27.02 -15.48 6.58
N SER A 7 -26.35 -15.69 7.71
CA SER A 7 -26.04 -14.67 8.70
C SER A 7 -25.01 -13.70 8.11
N GLY A 8 -25.46 -12.51 7.73
CA GLY A 8 -24.62 -11.44 7.19
C GLY A 8 -23.93 -10.62 8.29
N SER A 9 -22.94 -11.17 9.00
CA SER A 9 -22.19 -10.42 10.03
C SER A 9 -20.75 -10.09 9.65
N ALA A 10 -20.23 -10.60 8.53
CA ALA A 10 -18.85 -10.37 8.12
C ALA A 10 -18.57 -8.96 7.52
N PRO A 11 -19.45 -8.33 6.72
CA PRO A 11 -19.15 -7.04 6.11
C PRO A 11 -19.04 -5.88 7.12
N THR A 12 -19.78 -5.89 8.21
CA THR A 12 -19.76 -4.83 9.23
C THR A 12 -18.40 -4.72 9.91
N THR A 13 -17.81 -5.84 10.29
CA THR A 13 -16.48 -5.85 10.94
C THR A 13 -15.33 -5.45 10.02
N GLU A 14 -15.39 -5.78 8.74
CA GLU A 14 -14.34 -5.37 7.77
C GLU A 14 -14.41 -3.87 7.48
N THR A 15 -15.61 -3.32 7.35
CA THR A 15 -15.83 -1.87 7.18
C THR A 15 -15.35 -1.08 8.41
N GLU A 16 -15.68 -1.51 9.62
CA GLU A 16 -15.23 -0.86 10.85
C GLU A 16 -13.69 -0.87 10.97
N ARG A 17 -13.03 -1.98 10.60
CA ARG A 17 -11.57 -2.05 10.55
C ARG A 17 -10.99 -1.10 9.52
N LEU A 18 -11.57 -1.03 8.32
CA LEU A 18 -11.16 -0.10 7.29
C LEU A 18 -11.23 1.34 7.79
N GLU A 19 -12.37 1.77 8.35
CA GLU A 19 -12.57 3.12 8.85
C GLU A 19 -11.62 3.46 10.00
N SER A 20 -11.32 2.50 10.87
CA SER A 20 -10.35 2.70 11.96
C SER A 20 -8.92 2.89 11.44
N ARG A 21 -8.57 2.28 10.30
CA ARG A 21 -7.25 2.40 9.65
C ARG A 21 -7.13 3.65 8.77
N TYR A 22 -8.26 4.09 8.20
CA TYR A 22 -8.31 5.22 7.26
C TYR A 22 -9.32 6.29 7.73
N PRO A 23 -8.94 7.13 8.71
CA PRO A 23 -9.83 8.17 9.26
C PRO A 23 -10.37 9.15 8.20
N VAL A 24 -9.69 9.28 7.08
CA VAL A 24 -10.13 10.10 5.94
C VAL A 24 -11.52 9.70 5.44
N LEU A 25 -11.89 8.42 5.55
CA LEU A 25 -13.19 7.92 5.09
C LEU A 25 -14.34 8.53 5.89
N ALA A 26 -14.16 8.75 7.19
CA ALA A 26 -15.15 9.41 8.04
C ALA A 26 -15.32 10.92 7.73
N ALA A 27 -14.37 11.52 7.03
CA ALA A 27 -14.41 12.93 6.63
C ALA A 27 -15.07 13.16 5.26
N LEU A 28 -15.43 12.09 4.55
CA LEU A 28 -16.14 12.17 3.27
C LEU A 28 -17.58 12.65 3.47
N SER A 29 -18.14 13.25 2.43
CA SER A 29 -19.60 13.52 2.42
C SER A 29 -20.38 12.21 2.51
N PRO A 30 -21.56 12.16 3.16
CA PRO A 30 -22.33 10.92 3.30
C PRO A 30 -22.60 10.20 1.97
N PRO A 31 -22.93 10.89 0.85
CA PRO A 31 -23.10 10.21 -0.42
C PRO A 31 -21.81 9.64 -0.99
N ALA A 32 -20.66 10.34 -0.84
CA ALA A 32 -19.37 9.85 -1.30
C ALA A 32 -18.90 8.63 -0.49
N HIS A 33 -19.07 8.67 0.83
CA HIS A 33 -18.78 7.54 1.71
C HIS A 33 -19.58 6.30 1.33
N ALA A 34 -20.91 6.45 1.17
CA ALA A 34 -21.78 5.36 0.74
C ALA A 34 -21.37 4.82 -0.65
N ARG A 35 -21.06 5.70 -1.60
CA ARG A 35 -20.61 5.35 -2.94
C ARG A 35 -19.31 4.55 -2.91
N LEU A 36 -18.34 4.97 -2.11
CA LEU A 36 -17.07 4.28 -1.93
C LEU A 36 -17.30 2.86 -1.41
N LEU A 37 -18.03 2.69 -0.31
CA LEU A 37 -18.28 1.39 0.30
C LEU A 37 -19.07 0.44 -0.60
N GLN A 38 -20.07 0.94 -1.34
CA GLN A 38 -20.87 0.14 -2.27
C GLN A 38 -20.08 -0.37 -3.48
N SER A 39 -19.05 0.34 -3.86
CA SER A 39 -18.25 0.04 -5.07
C SER A 39 -16.96 -0.71 -4.77
N ALA A 40 -16.61 -0.85 -3.51
CA ALA A 40 -15.37 -1.46 -3.08
C ALA A 40 -15.39 -2.98 -3.22
N HIS A 41 -14.28 -3.53 -3.68
CA HIS A 41 -14.07 -4.97 -3.78
C HIS A 41 -13.18 -5.45 -2.65
N TRP A 42 -13.75 -6.25 -1.75
CA TRP A 42 -13.00 -6.88 -0.68
C TRP A 42 -12.26 -8.11 -1.19
N MET A 43 -10.99 -8.23 -0.82
CA MET A 43 -10.11 -9.31 -1.25
C MET A 43 -9.34 -9.85 -0.05
N ARG A 44 -9.39 -11.20 0.13
CA ARG A 44 -8.50 -11.94 1.03
C ARG A 44 -7.50 -12.71 0.17
N VAL A 45 -6.24 -12.38 0.33
CA VAL A 45 -5.17 -12.86 -0.53
C VAL A 45 -4.11 -13.53 0.33
N PRO A 46 -3.71 -14.80 0.03
CA PRO A 46 -2.70 -15.49 0.82
C PRO A 46 -1.32 -14.86 0.65
N ALA A 47 -0.42 -15.15 1.58
CA ALA A 47 0.99 -14.79 1.47
C ALA A 47 1.62 -15.32 0.17
N GLY A 48 2.50 -14.53 -0.45
CA GLY A 48 3.18 -14.86 -1.69
C GLY A 48 2.37 -14.62 -2.96
N ALA A 49 1.14 -14.13 -2.88
CA ALA A 49 0.34 -13.82 -4.06
C ALA A 49 0.77 -12.49 -4.70
N MET A 50 0.79 -12.48 -6.02
CA MET A 50 1.05 -11.27 -6.81
C MET A 50 -0.25 -10.49 -6.98
N LEU A 51 -0.26 -9.24 -6.53
CA LEU A 51 -1.41 -8.32 -6.65
C LEU A 51 -1.37 -7.53 -7.95
N PHE A 52 -0.18 -7.14 -8.39
CA PHE A 52 0.05 -6.45 -9.67
C PHE A 52 1.49 -6.66 -10.14
N ASP A 53 1.72 -6.50 -11.44
CA ASP A 53 3.04 -6.63 -12.06
C ASP A 53 3.33 -5.47 -13.03
N ASP A 54 4.60 -5.33 -13.39
CA ASP A 54 5.07 -4.35 -14.37
C ASP A 54 4.28 -4.46 -15.69
N ARG A 55 3.88 -3.33 -16.24
CA ARG A 55 3.06 -3.19 -17.46
C ARG A 55 1.63 -3.77 -17.38
N GLN A 56 1.15 -4.08 -16.20
CA GLN A 56 -0.24 -4.43 -15.98
C GLN A 56 -1.07 -3.17 -15.82
N ALA A 57 -2.28 -3.16 -16.38
CA ALA A 57 -3.21 -2.04 -16.22
C ALA A 57 -3.59 -1.86 -14.74
N CYS A 58 -3.67 -0.60 -14.30
CA CYS A 58 -4.06 -0.26 -12.94
C CYS A 58 -5.59 -0.26 -12.82
N GLU A 59 -6.15 -1.21 -12.08
CA GLU A 59 -7.58 -1.41 -11.95
C GLU A 59 -8.22 -0.63 -10.80
N GLY A 60 -7.44 -0.23 -9.79
CA GLY A 60 -8.00 0.47 -8.64
C GLY A 60 -6.98 0.86 -7.57
N PHE A 61 -7.49 1.55 -6.56
CA PHE A 61 -6.76 2.06 -5.42
C PHE A 61 -6.91 1.10 -4.22
N PRO A 62 -5.82 0.51 -3.72
CA PRO A 62 -5.87 -0.45 -2.63
C PRO A 62 -5.82 0.23 -1.26
N PHE A 63 -6.68 -0.23 -0.34
CA PHE A 63 -6.62 0.05 1.08
C PHE A 63 -6.23 -1.23 1.81
N VAL A 64 -5.05 -1.30 2.40
CA VAL A 64 -4.60 -2.48 3.14
C VAL A 64 -5.15 -2.42 4.57
N VAL A 65 -5.94 -3.42 4.94
CA VAL A 65 -6.59 -3.50 6.26
C VAL A 65 -5.81 -4.42 7.20
N GLU A 66 -5.31 -5.54 6.68
CA GLU A 66 -4.47 -6.52 7.38
C GLU A 66 -3.38 -7.03 6.45
N GLY A 67 -2.27 -7.48 7.01
CA GLY A 67 -1.16 -8.03 6.26
C GLY A 67 -0.18 -7.00 5.75
N THR A 68 0.70 -7.41 4.83
CA THR A 68 1.76 -6.55 4.27
C THR A 68 2.00 -6.90 2.81
N VAL A 69 2.14 -5.89 1.99
CA VAL A 69 2.46 -6.00 0.57
C VAL A 69 3.85 -5.40 0.32
N ARG A 70 4.74 -6.19 -0.23
CA ARG A 70 6.06 -5.74 -0.69
C ARG A 70 5.95 -5.22 -2.11
N VAL A 71 6.43 -4.00 -2.33
CA VAL A 71 6.52 -3.38 -3.65
C VAL A 71 7.97 -3.38 -4.09
N SER A 72 8.23 -3.91 -5.28
CA SER A 72 9.58 -4.05 -5.84
C SER A 72 9.62 -3.70 -7.32
N LYS A 73 10.80 -3.35 -7.80
CA LYS A 73 11.11 -3.19 -9.22
C LYS A 73 11.91 -4.38 -9.71
N CYS A 74 11.52 -4.94 -10.85
CA CYS A 74 12.25 -6.03 -11.48
C CYS A 74 13.14 -5.46 -12.59
N ALA A 75 14.46 -5.71 -12.50
CA ALA A 75 15.38 -5.38 -13.56
C ALA A 75 15.26 -6.43 -14.71
N PRO A 76 15.65 -6.10 -15.95
CA PRO A 76 15.65 -7.06 -17.05
C PRO A 76 16.52 -8.32 -16.80
N SER A 77 17.46 -8.23 -15.87
CA SER A 77 18.29 -9.35 -15.42
C SER A 77 17.57 -10.33 -14.49
N GLY A 78 16.31 -10.05 -14.10
CA GLY A 78 15.55 -10.80 -13.10
C GLY A 78 15.86 -10.41 -11.64
N ARG A 79 16.77 -9.47 -11.41
CA ARG A 79 17.05 -8.97 -10.07
C ARG A 79 15.88 -8.09 -9.59
N GLU A 80 15.38 -8.38 -8.40
CA GLU A 80 14.37 -7.53 -7.73
C GLU A 80 15.07 -6.49 -6.84
N LEU A 81 14.59 -5.25 -6.92
CA LEU A 81 14.92 -4.16 -6.00
C LEU A 81 13.68 -3.84 -5.17
N PRO A 82 13.68 -4.17 -3.86
CA PRO A 82 12.62 -3.74 -2.97
C PRO A 82 12.57 -2.21 -2.90
N LEU A 83 11.38 -1.64 -3.07
CA LEU A 83 11.16 -0.20 -2.97
C LEU A 83 10.62 0.18 -1.59
N TYR A 84 9.54 -0.49 -1.18
CA TYR A 84 8.88 -0.27 0.12
C TYR A 84 7.87 -1.38 0.42
N ARG A 85 7.33 -1.35 1.64
CA ARG A 85 6.22 -2.17 2.09
C ARG A 85 4.99 -1.30 2.30
N VAL A 86 3.82 -1.90 2.12
CA VAL A 86 2.51 -1.29 2.39
C VAL A 86 1.83 -2.13 3.46
N GLY A 87 1.64 -1.57 4.63
CA GLY A 87 0.99 -2.20 5.77
C GLY A 87 -0.44 -1.69 6.01
N PRO A 88 -1.08 -2.13 7.11
CA PRO A 88 -2.42 -1.69 7.48
C PRO A 88 -2.48 -0.18 7.74
N GLY A 89 -3.44 0.50 7.13
CA GLY A 89 -3.59 1.96 7.19
C GLY A 89 -2.75 2.71 6.16
N GLU A 90 -1.92 2.01 5.39
CA GLU A 90 -1.13 2.56 4.30
C GLU A 90 -1.74 2.22 2.95
N THR A 91 -1.34 2.96 1.92
CA THR A 91 -1.77 2.73 0.54
C THR A 91 -0.56 2.67 -0.40
N CYS A 92 -0.76 2.09 -1.57
CA CYS A 92 0.30 1.93 -2.56
C CYS A 92 0.46 3.22 -3.37
N ILE A 93 1.59 3.92 -3.18
CA ILE A 93 1.90 5.14 -3.94
C ILE A 93 2.04 4.88 -5.45
N ILE A 94 2.50 3.69 -5.84
CA ILE A 94 2.58 3.29 -7.25
C ILE A 94 1.17 3.20 -7.85
N SER A 95 0.20 2.58 -7.14
CA SER A 95 -1.20 2.55 -7.59
C SER A 95 -1.79 3.96 -7.70
N SER A 96 -1.51 4.84 -6.74
CA SER A 96 -1.94 6.25 -6.81
C SER A 96 -1.36 6.96 -8.03
N SER A 97 -0.06 6.76 -8.30
CA SER A 97 0.64 7.36 -9.45
C SER A 97 0.06 6.86 -10.78
N CYS A 98 -0.15 5.54 -10.90
CA CYS A 98 -0.72 4.94 -12.11
C CYS A 98 -2.14 5.45 -12.38
N LEU A 99 -2.98 5.55 -11.34
CA LEU A 99 -4.36 6.04 -11.47
C LEU A 99 -4.40 7.49 -11.92
N LEU A 100 -3.58 8.36 -11.30
CA LEU A 100 -3.52 9.79 -11.63
C LEU A 100 -2.86 10.06 -12.99
N GLY A 101 -1.83 9.28 -13.33
CA GLY A 101 -1.10 9.39 -14.60
C GLY A 101 -1.77 8.69 -15.78
N HIS A 102 -2.81 7.87 -15.52
CA HIS A 102 -3.44 6.99 -16.51
C HIS A 102 -2.41 6.06 -17.19
N GLU A 103 -1.48 5.56 -16.41
CA GLU A 103 -0.38 4.70 -16.86
C GLU A 103 -0.53 3.28 -16.31
N ASP A 104 0.19 2.34 -16.89
CA ASP A 104 0.32 0.99 -16.38
C ASP A 104 1.27 0.95 -15.18
N TYR A 105 1.20 -0.12 -14.38
CA TYR A 105 2.15 -0.35 -13.30
C TYR A 105 3.58 -0.40 -13.83
N ASN A 106 4.50 0.22 -13.09
CA ASN A 106 5.93 0.17 -13.35
C ASN A 106 6.71 -0.55 -12.23
N ALA A 107 6.01 -1.35 -11.45
CA ALA A 107 6.54 -2.13 -10.33
C ALA A 107 5.67 -3.37 -10.10
N ARG A 108 6.13 -4.26 -9.21
CA ARG A 108 5.44 -5.48 -8.79
C ARG A 108 5.03 -5.36 -7.33
N GLY A 109 3.82 -5.83 -7.00
CA GLY A 109 3.32 -5.95 -5.63
C GLY A 109 3.04 -7.41 -5.27
N VAL A 110 3.66 -7.90 -4.19
CA VAL A 110 3.49 -9.27 -3.68
C VAL A 110 3.18 -9.23 -2.20
N THR A 111 2.20 -10.01 -1.76
CA THR A 111 1.85 -10.15 -0.34
C THR A 111 2.96 -10.89 0.40
N GLU A 112 3.42 -10.35 1.55
CA GLU A 112 4.38 -11.04 2.44
C GLU A 112 3.70 -11.86 3.53
N SER A 113 2.42 -11.59 3.81
CA SER A 113 1.56 -12.31 4.73
C SER A 113 0.15 -12.42 4.15
N ASP A 114 -0.72 -13.21 4.79
CA ASP A 114 -2.14 -13.19 4.46
C ASP A 114 -2.68 -11.78 4.60
N THR A 115 -3.29 -11.27 3.56
CA THR A 115 -3.65 -9.86 3.42
C THR A 115 -5.13 -9.70 3.18
N LEU A 116 -5.76 -8.82 3.97
CA LEU A 116 -7.10 -8.30 3.70
C LEU A 116 -6.95 -6.90 3.14
N LEU A 117 -7.48 -6.69 1.95
CA LEU A 117 -7.50 -5.38 1.31
C LEU A 117 -8.87 -5.08 0.70
N MET A 118 -9.16 -3.80 0.59
CA MET A 118 -10.29 -3.26 -0.16
C MET A 118 -9.75 -2.54 -1.39
N LEU A 119 -10.17 -2.97 -2.58
CA LEU A 119 -9.83 -2.31 -3.84
C LEU A 119 -10.96 -1.37 -4.24
N LEU A 120 -10.65 -0.09 -4.35
CA LEU A 120 -11.55 0.94 -4.88
C LEU A 120 -11.36 1.02 -6.39
N PRO A 121 -12.38 0.72 -7.23
CA PRO A 121 -12.24 0.77 -8.69
C PRO A 121 -11.81 2.16 -9.19
N LYS A 122 -11.03 2.20 -10.28
CA LYS A 122 -10.51 3.43 -10.88
C LYS A 122 -11.57 4.51 -11.07
N ALA A 123 -12.75 4.16 -11.64
CA ALA A 123 -13.81 5.15 -11.87
C ALA A 123 -14.29 5.82 -10.57
N VAL A 124 -14.36 5.05 -9.47
CA VAL A 124 -14.78 5.59 -8.18
C VAL A 124 -13.64 6.36 -7.51
N PHE A 125 -12.39 5.95 -7.70
CA PHE A 125 -11.23 6.74 -7.29
C PHE A 125 -11.27 8.14 -7.92
N ASP A 126 -11.55 8.24 -9.23
CA ASP A 126 -11.65 9.49 -9.94
C ASP A 126 -12.81 10.36 -9.39
N GLU A 127 -13.96 9.74 -9.06
CA GLU A 127 -15.08 10.42 -8.38
C GLU A 127 -14.64 10.95 -6.99
N MET A 128 -13.94 10.13 -6.19
CA MET A 128 -13.47 10.50 -4.86
C MET A 128 -12.43 11.61 -4.86
N MET A 129 -11.67 11.77 -5.94
CA MET A 129 -10.74 12.90 -6.09
C MET A 129 -11.45 14.27 -6.14
N ALA A 130 -12.76 14.33 -6.36
CA ALA A 130 -13.57 15.56 -6.20
C ALA A 130 -13.80 15.92 -4.71
N GLU A 131 -13.81 14.94 -3.82
CA GLU A 131 -13.92 15.13 -2.37
C GLU A 131 -12.62 15.66 -1.80
N ARG A 132 -12.66 16.85 -1.19
CA ARG A 132 -11.46 17.49 -0.65
C ARG A 132 -10.70 16.63 0.35
N PRO A 133 -11.35 15.98 1.35
CA PRO A 133 -10.63 15.15 2.31
C PRO A 133 -9.86 14.00 1.64
N PHE A 134 -10.45 13.35 0.64
CA PHE A 134 -9.80 12.25 -0.08
C PHE A 134 -8.63 12.74 -0.93
N ARG A 135 -8.82 13.82 -1.64
CA ARG A 135 -7.76 14.45 -2.45
C ARG A 135 -6.58 14.89 -1.59
N ASP A 136 -6.85 15.56 -0.46
CA ASP A 136 -5.82 15.99 0.47
C ASP A 136 -5.05 14.78 1.05
N PHE A 137 -5.75 13.66 1.35
CA PHE A 137 -5.14 12.40 1.76
C PHE A 137 -4.21 11.84 0.67
N VAL A 138 -4.67 11.74 -0.58
CA VAL A 138 -3.84 11.24 -1.68
C VAL A 138 -2.60 12.12 -1.89
N PHE A 139 -2.73 13.44 -1.84
CA PHE A 139 -1.57 14.34 -1.95
C PHE A 139 -0.61 14.22 -0.77
N HIS A 140 -1.14 13.96 0.44
CA HIS A 140 -0.30 13.74 1.61
C HIS A 140 0.61 12.50 1.45
N LEU A 141 0.08 11.42 0.87
CA LEU A 141 0.89 10.22 0.54
C LEU A 141 2.09 10.57 -0.36
N PHE A 142 1.89 11.41 -1.37
CA PHE A 142 2.98 11.86 -2.23
C PHE A 142 3.97 12.75 -1.49
N ALA A 143 3.47 13.68 -0.65
CA ALA A 143 4.32 14.58 0.12
C ALA A 143 5.22 13.82 1.09
N GLU A 144 4.67 12.84 1.83
CA GLU A 144 5.44 11.96 2.71
C GLU A 144 6.49 11.18 1.92
N ARG A 145 6.13 10.61 0.77
CA ARG A 145 7.06 9.83 -0.04
C ARG A 145 8.19 10.68 -0.62
N ILE A 146 7.89 11.91 -1.01
CA ILE A 146 8.93 12.86 -1.48
C ILE A 146 9.88 13.19 -0.31
N ALA A 147 9.36 13.43 0.89
CA ALA A 147 10.18 13.69 2.06
C ALA A 147 11.11 12.50 2.39
N ASP A 148 10.61 11.27 2.37
CA ASP A 148 11.40 10.05 2.57
C ASP A 148 12.53 9.93 1.53
N LEU A 149 12.22 10.20 0.25
CA LEU A 149 13.20 10.16 -0.83
C LEU A 149 14.26 11.24 -0.67
N MET A 150 13.89 12.45 -0.27
CA MET A 150 14.85 13.52 0.01
C MET A 150 15.77 13.17 1.16
N GLN A 151 15.24 12.59 2.24
CA GLN A 151 16.04 12.10 3.36
C GLN A 151 17.00 11.00 2.93
N LEU A 152 16.55 10.05 2.12
CA LEU A 152 17.42 8.99 1.57
C LEU A 152 18.54 9.58 0.71
N ILE A 153 18.25 10.57 -0.14
CA ILE A 153 19.25 11.26 -0.96
C ILE A 153 20.29 11.94 -0.06
N GLU A 154 19.87 12.65 0.99
CA GLU A 154 20.76 13.28 1.96
C GLU A 154 21.68 12.25 2.64
N GLU A 155 21.11 11.12 3.08
CA GLU A 155 21.89 10.04 3.69
C GLU A 155 22.91 9.44 2.74
N VAL A 156 22.57 9.23 1.49
CA VAL A 156 23.51 8.71 0.47
C VAL A 156 24.55 9.75 0.11
N ALA A 157 24.19 11.02 0.01
CA ALA A 157 25.10 12.08 -0.43
C ALA A 157 26.08 12.54 0.67
N PHE A 158 25.62 12.59 1.93
CA PHE A 158 26.38 13.23 3.02
C PHE A 158 26.91 12.28 4.09
N ARG A 159 26.39 11.04 4.19
CA ARG A 159 26.89 10.05 5.16
C ARG A 159 27.85 9.06 4.51
N LYS A 160 29.04 8.91 5.10
CA LYS A 160 29.99 7.87 4.70
C LYS A 160 29.39 6.48 4.97
N LEU A 161 29.79 5.48 4.18
CA LEU A 161 29.28 4.10 4.26
C LEU A 161 29.42 3.49 5.67
N ASP A 162 30.54 3.75 6.35
CA ASP A 162 30.78 3.32 7.73
C ASP A 162 29.77 3.89 8.74
N GLN A 163 29.40 5.17 8.59
CA GLN A 163 28.40 5.81 9.42
C GLN A 163 27.00 5.26 9.17
N ARG A 164 26.66 4.96 7.92
CA ARG A 164 25.37 4.34 7.54
C ARG A 164 25.24 2.93 8.13
N LEU A 165 26.32 2.14 8.00
CA LEU A 165 26.38 0.78 8.56
C LEU A 165 26.27 0.81 10.10
N ALA A 166 27.00 1.73 10.76
CA ALA A 166 26.91 1.89 12.21
C ALA A 166 25.51 2.26 12.68
N ALA A 167 24.81 3.18 12.01
CA ALA A 167 23.44 3.56 12.34
C ALA A 167 22.47 2.39 12.18
N LEU A 168 22.59 1.61 11.11
CA LEU A 168 21.79 0.42 10.84
C LEU A 168 21.99 -0.67 11.92
N LEU A 169 23.23 -0.91 12.32
CA LEU A 169 23.57 -1.88 13.35
C LEU A 169 23.05 -1.46 14.72
N LEU A 170 23.14 -0.18 15.07
CA LEU A 170 22.62 0.37 16.33
C LEU A 170 21.09 0.31 16.40
N GLY A 171 20.41 0.51 15.27
CA GLY A 171 18.95 0.47 15.21
C GLY A 171 18.35 -0.94 15.32
N LYS A 172 19.12 -2.00 14.99
CA LYS A 172 18.65 -3.39 15.01
C LYS A 172 18.91 -4.17 16.29
N GLY A 173 19.54 -3.57 17.31
CA GLY A 173 19.76 -4.20 18.60
C GLY A 173 21.03 -5.07 18.70
N ARG A 174 21.15 -5.86 19.80
CA ARG A 174 22.39 -6.53 20.23
C ARG A 174 22.76 -7.81 19.45
N LEU A 175 21.85 -8.41 18.71
CA LEU A 175 22.06 -9.66 17.98
C LEU A 175 21.48 -9.54 16.57
N LEU A 176 22.36 -9.63 15.58
CA LEU A 176 22.00 -9.65 14.16
C LEU A 176 22.31 -11.03 13.59
N HIS A 177 21.27 -11.78 13.25
CA HIS A 177 21.37 -13.01 12.48
C HIS A 177 21.01 -12.69 11.00
N VAL A 178 21.89 -11.97 10.33
CA VAL A 178 21.71 -11.59 8.92
C VAL A 178 22.97 -11.85 8.13
N THR A 179 22.86 -12.23 6.88
CA THR A 179 24.00 -12.38 5.97
C THR A 179 24.45 -11.00 5.47
N HIS A 180 25.68 -10.92 4.96
CA HIS A 180 26.22 -9.70 4.32
C HIS A 180 25.30 -9.21 3.19
N GLN A 181 24.68 -10.11 2.44
CA GLN A 181 23.73 -9.79 1.38
C GLN A 181 22.45 -9.12 1.92
N GLN A 182 21.93 -9.62 3.04
CA GLN A 182 20.74 -9.04 3.69
C GLN A 182 20.99 -7.69 4.38
N LEU A 183 22.27 -7.33 4.62
CA LEU A 183 22.66 -6.02 5.10
C LEU A 183 22.90 -5.03 3.96
N ALA A 184 23.12 -5.51 2.75
CA ALA A 184 23.38 -4.71 1.56
C ALA A 184 22.11 -4.36 0.78
N ASP A 185 21.03 -5.12 0.98
CA ASP A 185 19.68 -4.91 0.45
C ASP A 185 18.83 -4.07 1.44
#